data_7f45f7c263544287d608cce13ea507fc
#
_entry.id   7f45f7c263544287d608cce13ea507fc
#
_cell.length_a   1.000
_cell.length_b   1.000
_cell.length_c   1.000
_cell.angle_alpha   90.00
_cell.angle_beta   90.00
_cell.angle_gamma   90.00
#
_symmetry.space_group_name_H-M   'P 1'
#
loop_
_entity.id
_entity.type
_entity.pdbx_description
1 polymer ?
#
loop_
_entity_poly.entity_id
_entity_poly.type
_entity_poly.pdbx_seq_one_letter_code
_entity_poly.pdbx_strand_id
1 'polypeptide(L)'
;MLRLTTLALLACSTPVLAQEINVYSHRQPELIQPLTDAFTAETGIAVNVAFVDKGMAERLQAEGDRSPADLVLTVDIARLLQIAEADVLQPVQSDVLEANIPAELRDPGDLWFGLTSRARIVYASKDRVAPGEVTTYEDLASDKWKGRLCTRSGLHDYNIALLGAILTHHDEAFATTWAEGLKANLARKPDGGDRDQVKAIAAGECDIALGNTYYMGQMLAD
;
A
#
# COMPACT_ATOMS: atom_id res chain seq x y z
N MET A 1 -77.17 10.90 19.15
CA MET A 1 -75.95 10.47 19.81
C MET A 1 -75.03 9.93 18.75
N LEU A 2 -74.07 10.74 18.29
CA LEU A 2 -73.11 10.43 17.24
C LEU A 2 -71.81 9.92 17.89
N ARG A 3 -71.45 8.66 17.67
CA ARG A 3 -70.22 8.07 18.18
C ARG A 3 -69.10 8.33 17.18
N LEU A 4 -68.17 9.23 17.49
CA LEU A 4 -66.90 9.38 16.76
C LEU A 4 -65.98 8.20 17.10
N THR A 5 -65.68 7.40 16.10
CA THR A 5 -64.68 6.33 16.21
C THR A 5 -63.31 6.91 15.74
N THR A 6 -62.41 7.15 16.71
CA THR A 6 -61.05 7.63 16.41
C THR A 6 -60.23 6.45 15.91
N LEU A 7 -59.82 6.48 14.67
CA LEU A 7 -58.93 5.50 14.05
C LEU A 7 -57.48 5.91 14.37
N ALA A 8 -56.80 5.19 15.26
CA ALA A 8 -55.42 5.39 15.56
C ALA A 8 -54.55 4.76 14.45
N LEU A 9 -53.89 5.59 13.65
CA LEU A 9 -52.85 5.13 12.74
C LEU A 9 -51.62 4.72 13.55
N LEU A 10 -51.34 3.43 13.67
CA LEU A 10 -50.01 2.93 14.12
C LEU A 10 -49.02 3.17 12.97
N ALA A 11 -48.16 4.15 13.14
CA ALA A 11 -46.97 4.31 12.31
C ALA A 11 -46.01 3.16 12.60
N CYS A 12 -45.96 2.15 11.72
CA CYS A 12 -44.94 1.10 11.75
C CYS A 12 -43.61 1.71 11.30
N SER A 13 -42.78 2.13 12.25
CA SER A 13 -41.37 2.47 11.97
C SER A 13 -40.62 1.16 11.70
N THR A 14 -40.40 0.85 10.42
CA THR A 14 -39.40 -0.19 10.06
C THR A 14 -38.05 0.24 10.58
N PRO A 15 -37.33 -0.62 11.32
CA PRO A 15 -35.96 -0.33 11.68
C PRO A 15 -35.17 -0.18 10.38
N VAL A 16 -34.61 0.99 10.12
CA VAL A 16 -33.58 1.18 9.13
C VAL A 16 -32.38 0.45 9.70
N LEU A 17 -32.05 -0.73 9.16
CA LEU A 17 -30.79 -1.38 9.44
C LEU A 17 -29.71 -0.38 9.00
N ALA A 18 -28.87 0.06 9.94
CA ALA A 18 -27.73 0.90 9.61
C ALA A 18 -26.90 0.12 8.57
N GLN A 19 -26.69 0.70 7.40
CA GLN A 19 -25.82 0.11 6.40
C GLN A 19 -24.40 0.14 6.95
N GLU A 20 -23.69 -0.96 6.82
CA GLU A 20 -22.30 -1.05 7.21
C GLU A 20 -21.48 -1.67 6.07
N ILE A 21 -20.19 -1.33 6.02
CA ILE A 21 -19.21 -1.89 5.09
C ILE A 21 -18.12 -2.55 5.92
N ASN A 22 -17.78 -3.79 5.60
CA ASN A 22 -16.72 -4.56 6.23
C ASN A 22 -15.50 -4.60 5.32
N VAL A 23 -14.38 -4.06 5.78
CA VAL A 23 -13.12 -3.94 5.03
C VAL A 23 -12.07 -4.86 5.63
N TYR A 24 -11.55 -5.80 4.85
CA TYR A 24 -10.32 -6.51 5.19
C TYR A 24 -9.13 -5.70 4.69
N SER A 25 -8.21 -5.36 5.57
CA SER A 25 -7.13 -4.42 5.27
C SER A 25 -5.76 -4.95 5.68
N HIS A 26 -4.78 -4.85 4.76
CA HIS A 26 -3.36 -4.98 5.09
C HIS A 26 -2.78 -3.70 5.72
N ARG A 27 -3.54 -2.59 5.70
CA ARG A 27 -3.13 -1.34 6.35
C ARG A 27 -3.68 -1.31 7.76
N GLN A 28 -2.87 -0.87 8.70
CA GLN A 28 -3.27 -0.70 10.09
C GLN A 28 -4.46 0.27 10.18
N PRO A 29 -5.45 0.00 11.06
CA PRO A 29 -6.67 0.80 11.17
C PRO A 29 -6.40 2.30 11.36
N GLU A 30 -5.44 2.67 12.21
CA GLU A 30 -5.10 4.06 12.50
C GLU A 30 -4.65 4.87 11.26
N LEU A 31 -4.14 4.19 10.22
CA LEU A 31 -3.71 4.86 8.99
C LEU A 31 -4.83 5.09 7.99
N ILE A 32 -5.94 4.37 8.11
CA ILE A 32 -7.11 4.54 7.23
C ILE A 32 -8.33 5.11 7.97
N GLN A 33 -8.28 5.18 9.29
CA GLN A 33 -9.36 5.69 10.13
C GLN A 33 -9.84 7.09 9.69
N PRO A 34 -8.97 8.07 9.40
CA PRO A 34 -9.43 9.38 8.94
C PRO A 34 -10.26 9.32 7.65
N LEU A 35 -9.93 8.38 6.74
CA LEU A 35 -10.66 8.19 5.49
C LEU A 35 -12.03 7.55 5.75
N THR A 36 -12.08 6.51 6.58
CA THR A 36 -13.33 5.82 6.91
C THR A 36 -14.26 6.70 7.74
N ASP A 37 -13.72 7.52 8.65
CA ASP A 37 -14.50 8.49 9.43
C ASP A 37 -15.12 9.56 8.53
N ALA A 38 -14.35 10.09 7.57
CA ALA A 38 -14.86 11.06 6.59
C ALA A 38 -15.99 10.46 5.75
N PHE A 39 -15.82 9.23 5.28
CA PHE A 39 -16.86 8.52 4.53
C PHE A 39 -18.12 8.31 5.38
N THR A 40 -17.96 7.85 6.61
CA THR A 40 -19.11 7.66 7.52
C THR A 40 -19.81 8.99 7.84
N ALA A 41 -19.05 10.07 8.03
CA ALA A 41 -19.63 11.39 8.29
C ALA A 41 -20.42 11.92 7.08
N GLU A 42 -19.99 11.63 5.86
CA GLU A 42 -20.65 12.07 4.64
C GLU A 42 -21.89 11.22 4.27
N THR A 43 -21.79 9.92 4.48
CA THR A 43 -22.79 8.95 3.98
C THR A 43 -23.73 8.40 5.05
N GLY A 44 -23.34 8.46 6.32
CA GLY A 44 -24.02 7.76 7.41
C GLY A 44 -23.77 6.25 7.44
N ILE A 45 -22.94 5.71 6.54
CA ILE A 45 -22.62 4.28 6.46
C ILE A 45 -21.43 3.99 7.38
N ALA A 46 -21.58 3.04 8.29
CA ALA A 46 -20.50 2.62 9.18
C ALA A 46 -19.46 1.79 8.41
N VAL A 47 -18.17 1.95 8.74
CA VAL A 47 -17.08 1.16 8.14
C VAL A 47 -16.36 0.38 9.23
N ASN A 48 -16.43 -0.94 9.15
CA ASN A 48 -15.73 -1.87 10.04
C ASN A 48 -14.43 -2.34 9.39
N VAL A 49 -13.28 -2.06 10.00
CA VAL A 49 -11.99 -2.46 9.45
C VAL A 49 -11.39 -3.60 10.24
N ALA A 50 -11.17 -4.73 9.59
CA ALA A 50 -10.41 -5.86 10.13
C ALA A 50 -8.99 -5.86 9.54
N PHE A 51 -7.99 -5.69 10.40
CA PHE A 51 -6.59 -5.80 9.99
C PHE A 51 -6.20 -7.27 9.79
N VAL A 52 -5.65 -7.58 8.61
CA VAL A 52 -5.18 -8.92 8.23
C VAL A 52 -3.76 -8.76 7.69
N ASP A 53 -2.76 -9.10 8.49
CA ASP A 53 -1.35 -8.94 8.09
C ASP A 53 -0.91 -9.95 7.03
N LYS A 54 -1.36 -11.20 7.17
CA LYS A 54 -0.98 -12.33 6.28
C LYS A 54 -2.16 -13.25 6.03
N GLY A 55 -2.11 -14.01 4.93
CA GLY A 55 -3.09 -15.05 4.62
C GLY A 55 -4.48 -14.50 4.25
N MET A 56 -4.56 -13.29 3.69
CA MET A 56 -5.84 -12.68 3.33
C MET A 56 -6.53 -13.43 2.18
N ALA A 57 -5.76 -13.83 1.16
CA ALA A 57 -6.31 -14.60 0.04
C ALA A 57 -6.85 -15.96 0.50
N GLU A 58 -6.08 -16.69 1.29
CA GLU A 58 -6.48 -17.98 1.86
C GLU A 58 -7.70 -17.86 2.77
N ARG A 59 -7.75 -16.79 3.55
CA ARG A 59 -8.91 -16.50 4.40
C ARG A 59 -10.17 -16.27 3.58
N LEU A 60 -10.11 -15.42 2.57
CA LEU A 60 -11.25 -15.14 1.68
C LEU A 60 -11.72 -16.40 0.94
N GLN A 61 -10.79 -17.23 0.45
CA GLN A 61 -11.12 -18.52 -0.17
C GLN A 61 -11.80 -19.48 0.82
N ALA A 62 -11.32 -19.55 2.06
CA ALA A 62 -11.91 -20.41 3.09
C ALA A 62 -13.30 -19.93 3.53
N GLU A 63 -13.54 -18.64 3.57
CA GLU A 63 -14.84 -18.03 3.87
C GLU A 63 -15.81 -18.18 2.71
N GLY A 64 -15.34 -18.06 1.46
CA GLY A 64 -16.15 -18.13 0.24
C GLY A 64 -17.36 -17.18 0.29
N ASP A 65 -18.52 -17.63 -0.14
CA ASP A 65 -19.78 -16.85 -0.14
C ASP A 65 -20.25 -16.42 1.27
N ARG A 66 -19.60 -16.89 2.32
CA ARG A 66 -19.90 -16.49 3.71
C ARG A 66 -18.95 -15.44 4.23
N SER A 67 -18.03 -14.95 3.41
CA SER A 67 -17.15 -13.87 3.83
C SER A 67 -17.95 -12.65 4.25
N PRO A 68 -17.68 -12.06 5.42
CA PRO A 68 -18.29 -10.80 5.79
C PRO A 68 -17.65 -9.60 5.10
N ALA A 69 -16.53 -9.79 4.38
CA ALA A 69 -15.82 -8.69 3.74
C ALA A 69 -16.54 -8.20 2.49
N ASP A 70 -16.87 -6.92 2.46
CA ASP A 70 -17.40 -6.23 1.28
C ASP A 70 -16.28 -5.66 0.42
N LEU A 71 -15.16 -5.27 1.05
CA LEU A 71 -14.00 -4.67 0.39
C LEU A 71 -12.69 -5.25 0.93
N VAL A 72 -11.71 -5.30 0.05
CA VAL A 72 -10.32 -5.63 0.39
C VAL A 72 -9.41 -4.45 0.09
N LEU A 73 -8.60 -4.04 1.08
CA LEU A 73 -7.64 -2.97 0.93
C LEU A 73 -6.22 -3.50 1.11
N THR A 74 -5.42 -3.47 0.04
CA THR A 74 -4.02 -3.88 0.08
C THR A 74 -3.07 -2.69 0.15
N VAL A 75 -1.80 -2.95 0.43
CA VAL A 75 -0.76 -1.91 0.54
C VAL A 75 0.22 -1.90 -0.63
N ASP A 76 0.15 -2.89 -1.50
CA ASP A 76 0.99 -3.01 -2.70
C ASP A 76 0.33 -3.89 -3.75
N ILE A 77 0.88 -3.83 -4.97
CA ILE A 77 0.36 -4.56 -6.12
C ILE A 77 0.56 -6.08 -5.98
N ALA A 78 1.63 -6.54 -5.34
CA ALA A 78 1.91 -7.97 -5.20
C ALA A 78 0.82 -8.66 -4.37
N ARG A 79 0.45 -8.07 -3.22
CA ARG A 79 -0.67 -8.55 -2.40
C ARG A 79 -2.02 -8.44 -3.11
N LEU A 80 -2.20 -7.38 -3.90
CA LEU A 80 -3.43 -7.20 -4.68
C LEU A 80 -3.58 -8.30 -5.73
N LEU A 81 -2.51 -8.62 -6.46
CA LEU A 81 -2.51 -9.70 -7.45
C LEU A 81 -2.74 -11.07 -6.81
N GLN A 82 -2.17 -11.36 -5.63
CA GLN A 82 -2.47 -12.60 -4.91
C GLN A 82 -3.97 -12.78 -4.63
N ILE A 83 -4.67 -11.69 -4.30
CA ILE A 83 -6.12 -11.74 -4.05
C ILE A 83 -6.90 -11.86 -5.36
N ALA A 84 -6.47 -11.17 -6.42
CA ALA A 84 -7.07 -11.28 -7.72
C ALA A 84 -6.93 -12.70 -8.31
N GLU A 85 -5.75 -13.32 -8.15
CA GLU A 85 -5.47 -14.71 -8.57
C GLU A 85 -6.24 -15.76 -7.75
N ALA A 86 -6.69 -15.39 -6.55
CA ALA A 86 -7.49 -16.28 -5.69
C ALA A 86 -8.96 -16.44 -6.15
N ASP A 87 -9.39 -15.70 -7.19
CA ASP A 87 -10.74 -15.73 -7.77
C ASP A 87 -11.86 -15.45 -6.74
N VAL A 88 -11.60 -14.47 -5.88
CA VAL A 88 -12.52 -14.07 -4.79
C VAL A 88 -13.07 -12.65 -4.97
N LEU A 89 -12.68 -11.97 -6.05
CA LEU A 89 -13.14 -10.63 -6.38
C LEU A 89 -14.26 -10.67 -7.42
N GLN A 90 -15.12 -9.67 -7.40
CA GLN A 90 -16.13 -9.44 -8.43
C GLN A 90 -15.87 -8.11 -9.15
N PRO A 91 -16.20 -8.01 -10.45
CA PRO A 91 -15.99 -6.77 -11.20
C PRO A 91 -16.93 -5.67 -10.70
N VAL A 92 -16.42 -4.45 -10.63
CA VAL A 92 -17.17 -3.25 -10.24
C VAL A 92 -17.06 -2.20 -11.34
N GLN A 93 -18.15 -1.91 -12.02
CA GLN A 93 -18.22 -0.83 -12.99
C GLN A 93 -18.63 0.47 -12.30
N SER A 94 -17.81 1.52 -12.46
CA SER A 94 -18.05 2.83 -11.84
C SER A 94 -17.43 3.95 -12.66
N ASP A 95 -18.27 4.78 -13.23
CA ASP A 95 -17.85 5.97 -13.99
C ASP A 95 -16.96 6.89 -13.16
N VAL A 96 -17.18 6.96 -11.83
CA VAL A 96 -16.37 7.76 -10.91
C VAL A 96 -14.97 7.20 -10.76
N LEU A 97 -14.83 5.88 -10.58
CA LEU A 97 -13.53 5.24 -10.48
C LEU A 97 -12.77 5.32 -11.80
N GLU A 98 -13.47 5.10 -12.92
CA GLU A 98 -12.89 5.18 -14.26
C GLU A 98 -12.43 6.58 -14.64
N ALA A 99 -13.17 7.61 -14.24
CA ALA A 99 -12.80 8.99 -14.51
C ALA A 99 -11.61 9.49 -13.66
N ASN A 100 -11.40 8.90 -12.47
CA ASN A 100 -10.41 9.37 -11.51
C ASN A 100 -9.16 8.49 -11.42
N ILE A 101 -9.21 7.24 -11.90
CA ILE A 101 -8.08 6.30 -11.82
C ILE A 101 -7.59 5.99 -13.24
N PRO A 102 -6.33 6.32 -13.59
CA PRO A 102 -5.75 5.99 -14.89
C PRO A 102 -5.86 4.50 -15.22
N ALA A 103 -6.03 4.18 -16.50
CA ALA A 103 -6.24 2.79 -16.95
C ALA A 103 -5.10 1.84 -16.55
N GLU A 104 -3.86 2.35 -16.51
CA GLU A 104 -2.68 1.59 -16.06
C GLU A 104 -2.65 1.30 -14.55
N LEU A 105 -3.53 1.92 -13.76
CA LEU A 105 -3.65 1.73 -12.32
C LEU A 105 -4.95 1.02 -11.92
N ARG A 106 -5.60 0.36 -12.86
CA ARG A 106 -6.81 -0.45 -12.61
C ARG A 106 -6.79 -1.74 -13.42
N ASP A 107 -7.53 -2.72 -12.95
CA ASP A 107 -7.68 -3.98 -13.67
C ASP A 107 -8.49 -3.80 -14.96
N PRO A 108 -8.06 -4.37 -16.10
CA PRO A 108 -8.86 -4.35 -17.33
C PRO A 108 -10.21 -5.04 -17.22
N GLY A 109 -10.40 -5.94 -16.25
CA GLY A 109 -11.66 -6.62 -15.92
C GLY A 109 -12.41 -6.01 -14.74
N ASP A 110 -12.03 -4.80 -14.29
CA ASP A 110 -12.66 -4.06 -13.19
C ASP A 110 -12.65 -4.76 -11.83
N LEU A 111 -11.72 -5.69 -11.61
CA LEU A 111 -11.59 -6.44 -10.35
C LEU A 111 -10.91 -5.62 -9.23
N TRP A 112 -10.05 -4.64 -9.60
CA TRP A 112 -9.35 -3.81 -8.63
C TRP A 112 -9.01 -2.41 -9.17
N PHE A 113 -8.76 -1.48 -8.24
CA PHE A 113 -8.48 -0.08 -8.51
C PHE A 113 -7.35 0.44 -7.61
N GLY A 114 -6.35 1.11 -8.19
CA GLY A 114 -5.25 1.75 -7.48
C GLY A 114 -5.65 3.11 -6.94
N LEU A 115 -5.88 3.23 -5.63
CA LEU A 115 -6.35 4.46 -5.01
C LEU A 115 -5.24 5.44 -4.65
N THR A 116 -4.03 4.94 -4.38
CA THR A 116 -2.88 5.74 -3.95
C THR A 116 -1.61 5.22 -4.58
N SER A 117 -0.68 6.12 -4.84
CA SER A 117 0.66 5.79 -5.29
C SER A 117 1.71 6.23 -4.28
N ARG A 118 2.86 5.55 -4.30
CA ARG A 118 4.04 5.91 -3.52
C ARG A 118 5.28 5.67 -4.36
N ALA A 119 6.33 6.42 -4.10
CA ALA A 119 7.61 6.17 -4.73
C ALA A 119 8.56 5.48 -3.76
N ARG A 120 9.31 4.49 -4.25
CA ARG A 120 10.54 4.04 -3.62
C ARG A 120 11.63 4.94 -4.11
N ILE A 121 12.40 5.55 -3.21
CA ILE A 121 13.37 6.59 -3.56
C ILE A 121 14.73 6.27 -2.95
N VAL A 122 15.73 7.00 -3.41
CA VAL A 122 17.03 7.06 -2.77
C VAL A 122 17.05 8.25 -1.80
N TYR A 123 17.21 7.96 -0.53
CA TYR A 123 17.56 8.96 0.47
C TYR A 123 19.06 9.22 0.41
N ALA A 124 19.48 10.46 0.56
CA ALA A 124 20.87 10.86 0.57
C ALA A 124 21.17 11.81 1.71
N SER A 125 22.35 11.68 2.30
CA SER A 125 22.88 12.61 3.29
C SER A 125 23.14 13.97 2.65
N LYS A 126 22.57 15.04 3.19
CA LYS A 126 22.80 16.41 2.68
C LYS A 126 24.26 16.87 2.79
N ASP A 127 24.98 16.32 3.77
CA ASP A 127 26.35 16.75 4.10
C ASP A 127 27.43 15.93 3.38
N ARG A 128 27.08 14.70 2.92
CA ARG A 128 28.06 13.74 2.39
C ARG A 128 27.81 13.33 0.93
N VAL A 129 26.68 13.76 0.36
CA VAL A 129 26.28 13.49 -1.03
C VAL A 129 25.89 14.80 -1.69
N ALA A 130 26.57 15.16 -2.76
CA ALA A 130 26.26 16.39 -3.48
C ALA A 130 24.91 16.30 -4.22
N PRO A 131 24.19 17.40 -4.40
CA PRO A 131 22.99 17.44 -5.23
C PRO A 131 23.27 16.91 -6.65
N GLY A 132 22.45 15.96 -7.12
CA GLY A 132 22.63 15.34 -8.44
C GLY A 132 23.69 14.26 -8.52
N GLU A 133 24.32 13.87 -7.42
CA GLU A 133 25.34 12.82 -7.40
C GLU A 133 24.75 11.40 -7.56
N VAL A 134 23.48 11.22 -7.17
CA VAL A 134 22.69 10.01 -7.39
C VAL A 134 21.31 10.46 -7.90
N THR A 135 20.94 10.02 -9.10
CA THR A 135 19.71 10.47 -9.78
C THR A 135 18.84 9.31 -10.26
N THR A 136 19.44 8.15 -10.45
CA THR A 136 18.75 6.94 -10.94
C THR A 136 19.01 5.74 -10.01
N TYR A 137 18.25 4.68 -10.19
CA TYR A 137 18.52 3.44 -9.47
C TYR A 137 19.79 2.74 -9.99
N GLU A 138 20.10 2.92 -11.26
CA GLU A 138 21.30 2.38 -11.90
C GLU A 138 22.57 2.93 -11.25
N ASP A 139 22.57 4.21 -10.84
CA ASP A 139 23.69 4.85 -10.15
C ASP A 139 24.11 4.11 -8.87
N LEU A 140 23.18 3.40 -8.22
CA LEU A 140 23.42 2.69 -6.95
C LEU A 140 24.42 1.53 -7.08
N ALA A 141 24.60 0.99 -8.27
CA ALA A 141 25.55 -0.08 -8.55
C ALA A 141 26.98 0.42 -8.81
N SER A 142 27.16 1.75 -8.91
CA SER A 142 28.49 2.34 -9.14
C SER A 142 29.43 2.14 -7.95
N ASP A 143 30.69 1.81 -8.20
CA ASP A 143 31.74 1.60 -7.19
C ASP A 143 31.96 2.80 -6.26
N LYS A 144 31.55 4.01 -6.66
CA LYS A 144 31.63 5.22 -5.82
C LYS A 144 30.80 5.09 -4.51
N TRP A 145 29.84 4.19 -4.47
CA TRP A 145 28.99 3.93 -3.31
C TRP A 145 29.48 2.79 -2.43
N LYS A 146 30.63 2.22 -2.70
CA LYS A 146 31.19 1.10 -1.94
C LYS A 146 31.30 1.41 -0.45
N GLY A 147 30.59 0.61 0.37
CA GLY A 147 30.51 0.82 1.82
C GLY A 147 29.68 2.04 2.24
N ARG A 148 28.82 2.57 1.34
CA ARG A 148 28.06 3.81 1.60
C ARG A 148 26.54 3.64 1.43
N LEU A 149 26.06 2.44 1.03
CA LEU A 149 24.65 2.14 0.78
C LEU A 149 24.04 1.35 1.93
N CYS A 150 22.86 1.77 2.41
CA CYS A 150 22.02 0.99 3.31
C CYS A 150 20.70 0.60 2.63
N THR A 151 20.23 -0.59 2.95
CA THR A 151 18.90 -1.04 2.54
C THR A 151 18.35 -2.08 3.51
N ARG A 152 17.03 -2.25 3.52
CA ARG A 152 16.38 -3.39 4.16
C ARG A 152 16.63 -4.67 3.37
N SER A 153 16.14 -5.81 3.88
CA SER A 153 16.28 -7.10 3.20
C SER A 153 15.92 -7.04 1.71
N GLY A 154 16.79 -7.60 0.86
CA GLY A 154 16.51 -7.78 -0.57
C GLY A 154 15.31 -8.68 -0.86
N LEU A 155 14.94 -9.55 0.08
CA LEU A 155 13.77 -10.44 -0.01
C LEU A 155 12.47 -9.78 0.45
N HIS A 156 12.50 -8.50 0.83
CA HIS A 156 11.29 -7.78 1.19
C HIS A 156 10.57 -7.30 -0.09
N ASP A 157 9.24 -7.40 -0.09
CA ASP A 157 8.36 -7.08 -1.24
C ASP A 157 8.73 -5.76 -1.94
N TYR A 158 9.14 -4.72 -1.19
CA TYR A 158 9.53 -3.44 -1.79
C TYR A 158 10.82 -3.51 -2.60
N ASN A 159 11.79 -4.30 -2.19
CA ASN A 159 13.03 -4.49 -2.93
C ASN A 159 12.86 -5.49 -4.07
N ILE A 160 11.99 -6.50 -3.90
CA ILE A 160 11.59 -7.40 -4.98
C ILE A 160 10.86 -6.60 -6.08
N ALA A 161 9.94 -5.71 -5.72
CA ALA A 161 9.26 -4.85 -6.68
C ALA A 161 10.23 -3.90 -7.40
N LEU A 162 11.24 -3.35 -6.69
CA LEU A 162 12.28 -2.54 -7.33
C LEU A 162 13.12 -3.37 -8.32
N LEU A 163 13.52 -4.59 -7.95
CA LEU A 163 14.21 -5.48 -8.87
C LEU A 163 13.35 -5.82 -10.09
N GLY A 164 12.05 -6.05 -9.89
CA GLY A 164 11.08 -6.23 -10.97
C GLY A 164 11.02 -5.03 -11.92
N ALA A 165 11.06 -3.80 -11.40
CA ALA A 165 11.13 -2.59 -12.21
C ALA A 165 12.44 -2.52 -13.03
N ILE A 166 13.57 -2.86 -12.43
CA ILE A 166 14.86 -2.94 -13.16
C ILE A 166 14.78 -3.99 -14.28
N LEU A 167 14.20 -5.17 -14.02
CA LEU A 167 14.00 -6.22 -15.04
C LEU A 167 13.05 -5.79 -16.16
N THR A 168 12.08 -4.93 -15.88
CA THR A 168 11.14 -4.43 -16.89
C THR A 168 11.78 -3.42 -17.83
N HIS A 169 12.71 -2.62 -17.33
CA HIS A 169 13.39 -1.57 -18.11
C HIS A 169 14.71 -2.03 -18.72
N HIS A 170 15.25 -3.13 -18.23
CA HIS A 170 16.52 -3.71 -18.67
C HIS A 170 16.35 -5.23 -18.85
N ASP A 171 17.44 -5.92 -19.20
CA ASP A 171 17.46 -7.39 -19.26
C ASP A 171 17.93 -8.03 -17.93
N GLU A 172 17.85 -9.36 -17.87
CA GLU A 172 18.26 -10.15 -16.70
C GLU A 172 19.77 -10.01 -16.39
N ALA A 173 20.61 -9.90 -17.41
CA ALA A 173 22.05 -9.75 -17.24
C ALA A 173 22.39 -8.41 -16.56
N PHE A 174 21.74 -7.33 -16.99
CA PHE A 174 21.85 -6.03 -16.35
C PHE A 174 21.35 -6.07 -14.91
N ALA A 175 20.14 -6.61 -14.68
CA ALA A 175 19.53 -6.68 -13.34
C ALA A 175 20.39 -7.49 -12.36
N THR A 176 21.01 -8.57 -12.83
CA THR A 176 21.95 -9.37 -12.05
C THR A 176 23.18 -8.56 -11.67
N THR A 177 23.83 -7.91 -12.65
CA THR A 177 25.02 -7.07 -12.42
C THR A 177 24.70 -5.91 -11.46
N TRP A 178 23.54 -5.27 -11.65
CA TRP A 178 23.06 -4.21 -10.77
C TRP A 178 22.87 -4.69 -9.33
N ALA A 179 22.23 -5.83 -9.12
CA ALA A 179 22.00 -6.39 -7.79
C ALA A 179 23.32 -6.78 -7.09
N GLU A 180 24.30 -7.31 -7.85
CA GLU A 180 25.65 -7.59 -7.36
C GLU A 180 26.38 -6.30 -6.97
N GLY A 181 26.27 -5.25 -7.77
CA GLY A 181 26.81 -3.92 -7.47
C GLY A 181 26.21 -3.33 -6.20
N LEU A 182 24.89 -3.38 -6.03
CA LEU A 182 24.23 -2.98 -4.80
C LEU A 182 24.77 -3.74 -3.58
N LYS A 183 24.89 -5.07 -3.71
CA LYS A 183 25.44 -5.91 -2.65
C LYS A 183 26.87 -5.53 -2.30
N ALA A 184 27.70 -5.24 -3.29
CA ALA A 184 29.10 -4.82 -3.09
C ALA A 184 29.20 -3.44 -2.41
N ASN A 185 28.20 -2.57 -2.60
CA ASN A 185 28.15 -1.21 -2.09
C ASN A 185 27.55 -1.09 -0.68
N LEU A 186 27.07 -2.19 -0.09
CA LEU A 186 26.47 -2.18 1.24
C LEU A 186 27.48 -1.73 2.30
N ALA A 187 27.07 -0.75 3.11
CA ALA A 187 27.82 -0.30 4.30
C ALA A 187 27.72 -1.31 5.45
N ARG A 188 26.58 -2.03 5.51
CA ARG A 188 26.29 -3.05 6.53
C ARG A 188 25.37 -4.13 5.96
N LYS A 189 25.22 -5.23 6.71
CA LYS A 189 24.22 -6.24 6.38
C LYS A 189 22.84 -5.58 6.34
N PRO A 190 21.99 -5.89 5.31
CA PRO A 190 20.63 -5.40 5.26
C PRO A 190 19.84 -5.79 6.52
N ASP A 191 19.23 -4.79 7.16
CA ASP A 191 18.49 -4.97 8.41
C ASP A 191 17.45 -3.87 8.59
N GLY A 192 16.43 -4.12 9.43
CA GLY A 192 15.39 -3.18 9.79
C GLY A 192 14.43 -2.79 8.65
N GLY A 193 13.64 -1.77 8.90
CA GLY A 193 12.70 -1.18 7.94
C GLY A 193 13.26 0.09 7.28
N ASP A 194 12.45 0.76 6.45
CA ASP A 194 12.87 1.96 5.73
C ASP A 194 13.22 3.13 6.68
N ARG A 195 12.52 3.26 7.82
CA ARG A 195 12.88 4.25 8.86
C ARG A 195 14.27 4.01 9.44
N ASP A 196 14.67 2.74 9.60
CA ASP A 196 15.99 2.40 10.12
C ASP A 196 17.09 2.74 9.13
N GLN A 197 16.79 2.73 7.82
CA GLN A 197 17.71 3.20 6.80
C GLN A 197 17.92 4.72 6.89
N VAL A 198 16.86 5.49 7.10
CA VAL A 198 16.97 6.96 7.29
C VAL A 198 17.78 7.28 8.57
N LYS A 199 17.50 6.56 9.67
CA LYS A 199 18.29 6.69 10.92
C LYS A 199 19.76 6.34 10.72
N ALA A 200 20.06 5.32 9.93
CA ALA A 200 21.44 4.93 9.60
C ALA A 200 22.20 6.04 8.84
N ILE A 201 21.51 6.74 7.89
CA ILE A 201 22.09 7.92 7.25
C ILE A 201 22.37 9.02 8.28
N ALA A 202 21.42 9.32 9.16
CA ALA A 202 21.58 10.34 10.20
C ALA A 202 22.73 9.99 11.18
N ALA A 203 22.91 8.70 11.49
CA ALA A 203 23.98 8.20 12.33
C ALA A 203 25.35 8.15 11.61
N GLY A 204 25.42 8.38 10.31
CA GLY A 204 26.65 8.29 9.52
C GLY A 204 27.11 6.87 9.18
N GLU A 205 26.24 5.87 9.34
CA GLU A 205 26.54 4.48 8.99
C GLU A 205 26.58 4.27 7.47
N CYS A 206 25.78 5.04 6.73
CA CYS A 206 25.79 5.08 5.27
C CYS A 206 25.44 6.49 4.76
N ASP A 207 25.69 6.74 3.49
CA ASP A 207 25.46 8.05 2.89
C ASP A 207 24.20 8.10 2.06
N ILE A 208 23.82 6.96 1.48
CA ILE A 208 22.58 6.77 0.71
C ILE A 208 21.81 5.54 1.19
N ALA A 209 20.49 5.55 0.99
CA ALA A 209 19.66 4.41 1.32
C ALA A 209 18.39 4.34 0.47
N LEU A 210 17.85 3.14 0.30
CA LEU A 210 16.55 2.91 -0.34
C LEU A 210 15.42 2.96 0.68
N GLY A 211 14.35 3.67 0.36
CA GLY A 211 13.14 3.72 1.18
C GLY A 211 11.94 4.33 0.45
N ASN A 212 10.75 4.16 1.03
CA ASN A 212 9.53 4.73 0.48
C ASN A 212 9.32 6.17 0.99
N THR A 213 8.82 7.05 0.12
CA THR A 213 8.68 8.50 0.36
C THR A 213 7.94 8.86 1.65
N TYR A 214 6.87 8.15 1.99
CA TYR A 214 6.00 8.50 3.12
C TYR A 214 6.65 8.32 4.50
N TYR A 215 7.70 7.50 4.62
CA TYR A 215 8.40 7.33 5.91
C TYR A 215 9.11 8.60 6.36
N MET A 216 9.70 9.36 5.42
CA MET A 216 10.31 10.64 5.76
C MET A 216 9.27 11.65 6.27
N GLY A 217 8.09 11.71 5.63
CA GLY A 217 7.01 12.58 6.07
C GLY A 217 6.60 12.33 7.52
N GLN A 218 6.45 11.05 7.90
CA GLN A 218 6.17 10.66 9.28
C GLN A 218 7.30 11.03 10.24
N MET A 219 8.56 10.79 9.87
CA MET A 219 9.72 11.08 10.73
C MET A 219 9.99 12.59 10.91
N LEU A 220 9.44 13.45 10.05
CA LEU A 220 9.52 14.90 10.20
C LEU A 220 8.35 15.46 11.04
N ALA A 221 7.28 14.69 11.22
CA ALA A 221 6.10 15.08 12.00
C ALA A 221 6.22 14.65 13.48
N ASP A 222 7.05 13.64 13.80
CA ASP A 222 7.36 13.16 15.14
C ASP A 222 8.46 14.02 15.81
#